data_64d4d95eda3f383dc27d5afef5fc7e6e
#
_entry.id   64d4d95eda3f383dc27d5afef5fc7e6e
#
_cell.length_a   1.000
_cell.length_b   1.000
_cell.length_c   1.000
_cell.angle_alpha   90.00
_cell.angle_beta   90.00
_cell.angle_gamma   90.00
#
_symmetry.space_group_name_H-M   'P 1'
#
loop_
_entity.id
_entity.type
_entity.pdbx_description
1 polymer ?
#
loop_
_entity_poly.entity_id
_entity_poly.type
_entity_poly.pdbx_seq_one_letter_code
_entity_poly.pdbx_strand_id
1 'polypeptide(L)'
;MMCHRRRLAALLLAGLVAYVPARASEYRNSPVPVGLGSSADDAKRIIRSCIEAAANAHGLPPTVLVILLRVEGGRLGHVSDNTNATVDIGPMQVNEIWLRKLAARWGASIPDTFLALCDNFCANLEGGAWILRQGLDEARGDFWQGVGYYHSHAPEHKANYLRKVLQQALRLEAQAGRTVPAAVAATPVAQAPAAPPPAAAITLAAKD
;
A
#
# COMPACT_ATOMS: atom_id res chain seq x y z
N MET A 1 4.13 0.09 -21.69
CA MET A 1 4.27 -1.24 -22.35
C MET A 1 3.21 -2.18 -21.75
N MET A 2 2.57 -3.04 -22.54
CA MET A 2 1.54 -3.97 -22.00
C MET A 2 2.20 -5.24 -21.48
N CYS A 3 1.77 -5.76 -20.34
CA CYS A 3 2.31 -6.98 -19.72
C CYS A 3 2.34 -8.21 -20.64
N HIS A 4 1.42 -8.29 -21.59
CA HIS A 4 1.27 -9.43 -22.51
C HIS A 4 2.40 -9.58 -23.54
N ARG A 5 3.27 -8.59 -23.73
CA ARG A 5 4.36 -8.68 -24.73
C ARG A 5 5.57 -9.53 -24.31
N ARG A 6 5.68 -9.93 -23.02
CA ARG A 6 6.80 -10.77 -22.55
C ARG A 6 6.51 -12.28 -22.54
N ARG A 7 5.45 -12.76 -23.24
CA ARG A 7 5.13 -14.20 -23.33
C ARG A 7 6.03 -15.02 -24.27
N LEU A 8 7.11 -14.47 -24.82
CA LEU A 8 8.03 -15.21 -25.69
C LEU A 8 9.27 -15.65 -24.92
N ALA A 9 9.26 -16.91 -24.57
CA ALA A 9 10.33 -17.86 -24.28
C ALA A 9 10.16 -18.56 -22.93
N ALA A 10 9.24 -19.51 -22.86
CA ALA A 10 9.35 -20.63 -21.94
C ALA A 10 8.80 -21.87 -22.63
N LEU A 11 9.63 -22.50 -23.44
CA LEU A 11 9.45 -23.86 -23.91
C LEU A 11 10.01 -24.84 -22.88
N LEU A 12 9.13 -25.70 -22.38
CA LEU A 12 9.30 -27.08 -21.92
C LEU A 12 10.44 -27.40 -20.94
N LEU A 13 10.04 -27.69 -19.68
CA LEU A 13 10.57 -28.86 -18.98
C LEU A 13 9.48 -29.41 -18.04
N ALA A 14 9.15 -30.67 -18.25
CA ALA A 14 8.13 -31.43 -17.55
C ALA A 14 8.55 -31.81 -16.12
N GLY A 15 7.58 -31.82 -15.21
CA GLY A 15 7.52 -32.81 -14.16
C GLY A 15 8.35 -32.56 -12.91
N LEU A 16 7.81 -31.71 -12.00
CA LEU A 16 7.95 -31.90 -10.56
C LEU A 16 6.68 -31.31 -9.93
N VAL A 17 5.81 -32.18 -9.40
CA VAL A 17 4.70 -31.76 -8.56
C VAL A 17 5.29 -31.17 -7.28
N ALA A 18 5.54 -29.87 -7.28
CA ALA A 18 5.95 -29.16 -6.09
C ALA A 18 4.72 -28.93 -5.21
N TYR A 19 4.77 -29.40 -3.99
CA TYR A 19 3.84 -29.07 -2.91
C TYR A 19 3.79 -27.54 -2.75
N VAL A 20 2.71 -26.93 -3.22
CA VAL A 20 2.45 -25.49 -3.08
C VAL A 20 1.69 -25.29 -1.76
N PRO A 21 2.23 -24.58 -0.77
CA PRO A 21 1.49 -24.29 0.45
C PRO A 21 0.21 -23.52 0.13
N ALA A 22 -0.86 -23.81 0.86
CA ALA A 22 -2.24 -23.36 0.61
C ALA A 22 -2.42 -21.85 0.38
N ARG A 23 -1.53 -21.02 0.89
CA ARG A 23 -1.60 -19.55 0.75
C ARG A 23 -1.39 -19.03 -0.68
N ALA A 24 -0.61 -19.71 -1.51
CA ALA A 24 -0.40 -19.30 -2.91
C ALA A 24 -1.59 -19.67 -3.80
N SER A 25 -2.35 -20.73 -3.43
CA SER A 25 -3.56 -21.12 -4.16
C SER A 25 -4.73 -20.17 -3.92
N GLU A 26 -4.81 -19.54 -2.75
CA GLU A 26 -5.85 -18.56 -2.45
C GLU A 26 -5.72 -17.29 -3.30
N TYR A 27 -4.50 -16.79 -3.53
CA TYR A 27 -4.28 -15.65 -4.41
C TYR A 27 -4.44 -15.97 -5.90
N ARG A 28 -4.15 -17.22 -6.30
CA ARG A 28 -4.33 -17.68 -7.69
C ARG A 28 -5.80 -17.91 -8.05
N ASN A 29 -6.62 -18.24 -7.06
CA ASN A 29 -8.05 -18.58 -7.22
C ASN A 29 -8.99 -17.54 -6.61
N SER A 30 -8.49 -16.38 -6.16
CA SER A 30 -9.39 -15.27 -5.88
C SER A 30 -10.07 -14.90 -7.18
N PRO A 31 -11.36 -15.22 -7.36
CA PRO A 31 -12.05 -14.86 -8.56
C PRO A 31 -12.10 -13.33 -8.58
N VAL A 32 -11.27 -12.70 -9.41
CA VAL A 32 -11.72 -11.45 -10.02
C VAL A 32 -12.93 -11.90 -10.81
N PRO A 33 -14.15 -11.54 -10.45
CA PRO A 33 -15.31 -11.94 -11.20
C PRO A 33 -15.19 -11.28 -12.58
N VAL A 34 -14.70 -12.05 -13.54
CA VAL A 34 -14.86 -11.76 -14.96
C VAL A 34 -16.31 -12.10 -15.29
N GLY A 35 -17.22 -11.33 -14.75
CA GLY A 35 -18.64 -11.39 -15.00
C GLY A 35 -19.06 -10.08 -15.64
N LEU A 36 -19.43 -10.14 -16.88
CA LEU A 36 -20.22 -9.14 -17.60
C LEU A 36 -21.33 -8.66 -16.65
N GLY A 37 -21.23 -7.45 -16.12
CA GLY A 37 -22.23 -6.86 -15.24
C GLY A 37 -21.74 -6.28 -13.92
N SER A 38 -20.40 -6.18 -13.68
CA SER A 38 -19.95 -5.48 -12.48
C SER A 38 -20.30 -3.99 -12.63
N SER A 39 -21.26 -3.54 -11.84
CA SER A 39 -21.57 -2.12 -11.75
C SER A 39 -20.32 -1.37 -11.27
N ALA A 40 -20.23 -0.06 -11.54
CA ALA A 40 -19.18 0.78 -10.99
C ALA A 40 -19.07 0.64 -9.46
N ASP A 41 -20.15 0.29 -8.79
CA ASP A 41 -20.20 0.08 -7.34
C ASP A 41 -19.60 -1.26 -6.91
N ASP A 42 -19.71 -2.31 -7.74
CA ASP A 42 -19.01 -3.58 -7.51
C ASP A 42 -17.49 -3.39 -7.59
N ALA A 43 -17.01 -2.66 -8.61
CA ALA A 43 -15.61 -2.34 -8.75
C ALA A 43 -15.07 -1.54 -7.54
N LYS A 44 -15.82 -0.52 -7.08
CA LYS A 44 -15.47 0.26 -5.88
C LYS A 44 -15.41 -0.62 -4.63
N ARG A 45 -16.34 -1.56 -4.48
CA ARG A 45 -16.39 -2.48 -3.34
C ARG A 45 -15.17 -3.41 -3.34
N ILE A 46 -14.81 -3.99 -4.49
CA ILE A 46 -13.62 -4.83 -4.65
C ILE A 46 -12.35 -4.03 -4.32
N ILE A 47 -12.19 -2.83 -4.89
CA ILE A 47 -11.05 -1.95 -4.62
C ILE A 47 -10.92 -1.69 -3.11
N ARG A 48 -12.02 -1.34 -2.45
CA ARG A 48 -12.04 -1.07 -1.01
C ARG A 48 -11.63 -2.30 -0.21
N SER A 49 -12.19 -3.47 -0.51
CA SER A 49 -11.86 -4.71 0.21
C SER A 49 -10.39 -5.09 0.05
N CYS A 50 -9.79 -4.89 -1.14
CA CYS A 50 -8.35 -5.13 -1.33
C CYS A 50 -7.49 -4.16 -0.52
N ILE A 51 -7.88 -2.87 -0.45
CA ILE A 51 -7.17 -1.87 0.34
C ILE A 51 -7.22 -2.22 1.82
N GLU A 52 -8.38 -2.56 2.34
CA GLU A 52 -8.57 -2.95 3.75
C GLU A 52 -7.80 -4.23 4.08
N ALA A 53 -7.86 -5.25 3.21
CA ALA A 53 -7.14 -6.51 3.39
C ALA A 53 -5.61 -6.29 3.41
N ALA A 54 -5.05 -5.55 2.46
CA ALA A 54 -3.63 -5.27 2.40
C ALA A 54 -3.17 -4.41 3.60
N ALA A 55 -3.95 -3.40 3.97
CA ALA A 55 -3.66 -2.56 5.13
C ALA A 55 -3.62 -3.37 6.42
N ASN A 56 -4.64 -4.20 6.65
CA ASN A 56 -4.72 -5.05 7.84
C ASN A 56 -3.59 -6.08 7.88
N ALA A 57 -3.26 -6.73 6.75
CA ALA A 57 -2.19 -7.73 6.68
C ALA A 57 -0.82 -7.16 7.06
N HIS A 58 -0.60 -5.86 6.86
CA HIS A 58 0.69 -5.21 7.08
C HIS A 58 0.67 -4.16 8.21
N GLY A 59 -0.43 -4.04 8.96
CA GLY A 59 -0.56 -3.08 10.06
C GLY A 59 -0.42 -1.63 9.58
N LEU A 60 -1.03 -1.30 8.44
CA LEU A 60 -0.98 0.01 7.82
C LEU A 60 -2.33 0.71 7.89
N PRO A 61 -2.38 2.05 8.03
CA PRO A 61 -3.61 2.78 7.81
C PRO A 61 -4.07 2.65 6.34
N PRO A 62 -5.33 2.27 6.04
CA PRO A 62 -5.82 2.13 4.67
C PRO A 62 -5.63 3.40 3.83
N THR A 63 -5.77 4.57 4.46
CA THR A 63 -5.58 5.88 3.81
C THR A 63 -4.20 6.06 3.22
N VAL A 64 -3.15 5.51 3.85
CA VAL A 64 -1.78 5.58 3.33
C VAL A 64 -1.68 4.86 2.00
N LEU A 65 -2.27 3.67 1.87
CA LEU A 65 -2.29 2.92 0.62
C LEU A 65 -3.07 3.66 -0.49
N VAL A 66 -4.18 4.33 -0.13
CA VAL A 66 -4.92 5.19 -1.08
C VAL A 66 -4.06 6.35 -1.57
N ILE A 67 -3.31 6.99 -0.67
CA ILE A 67 -2.41 8.08 -1.03
C ILE A 67 -1.32 7.59 -1.98
N LEU A 68 -0.66 6.46 -1.65
CA LEU A 68 0.40 5.91 -2.49
C LEU A 68 -0.13 5.51 -3.87
N LEU A 69 -1.26 4.81 -3.97
CA LEU A 69 -1.90 4.50 -5.24
C LEU A 69 -2.09 5.73 -6.14
N ARG A 70 -2.44 6.87 -5.55
CA ARG A 70 -2.60 8.13 -6.29
C ARG A 70 -1.29 8.80 -6.66
N VAL A 71 -0.25 8.62 -5.86
CA VAL A 71 1.10 9.14 -6.14
C VAL A 71 1.77 8.34 -7.25
N GLU A 72 1.68 7.01 -7.18
CA GLU A 72 2.27 6.10 -8.16
C GLU A 72 1.56 6.18 -9.52
N GLY A 73 0.24 6.27 -9.52
CA GLY A 73 -0.57 6.50 -10.72
C GLY A 73 -0.49 5.41 -11.78
N GLY A 74 0.02 4.24 -11.42
CA GLY A 74 0.12 3.10 -12.32
C GLY A 74 -1.24 2.49 -12.65
N ARG A 75 -1.27 1.54 -13.58
CA ARG A 75 -2.49 0.88 -14.07
C ARG A 75 -2.31 -0.62 -14.18
N LEU A 76 -3.40 -1.36 -14.01
CA LEU A 76 -3.43 -2.79 -14.31
C LEU A 76 -3.08 -3.05 -15.78
N GLY A 77 -2.38 -4.14 -16.05
CA GLY A 77 -1.95 -4.53 -17.38
C GLY A 77 -0.76 -3.74 -17.93
N HIS A 78 -0.19 -2.80 -17.17
CA HIS A 78 0.88 -1.93 -17.62
C HIS A 78 2.14 -2.04 -16.77
N VAL A 79 3.28 -1.82 -17.44
CA VAL A 79 4.58 -1.58 -16.81
C VAL A 79 5.14 -0.25 -17.32
N SER A 80 5.89 0.43 -16.48
CA SER A 80 6.59 1.68 -16.78
C SER A 80 8.10 1.39 -16.87
N ASP A 81 8.75 1.83 -17.94
CA ASP A 81 10.20 1.69 -18.09
C ASP A 81 10.91 2.79 -17.29
N ASN A 82 11.95 2.43 -16.55
CA ASN A 82 12.80 3.34 -15.81
C ASN A 82 14.10 3.61 -16.57
N THR A 83 14.72 4.75 -16.31
CA THR A 83 15.99 5.15 -16.96
C THR A 83 17.17 4.24 -16.59
N ASN A 84 17.09 3.51 -15.48
CA ASN A 84 18.07 2.53 -15.02
C ASN A 84 17.84 1.12 -15.56
N ALA A 85 17.05 0.98 -16.64
CA ALA A 85 16.71 -0.28 -17.29
C ALA A 85 15.88 -1.26 -16.41
N THR A 86 15.30 -0.80 -15.29
CA THR A 86 14.28 -1.56 -14.53
C THR A 86 12.88 -1.18 -14.98
N VAL A 87 11.88 -1.96 -14.55
CA VAL A 87 10.47 -1.63 -14.79
C VAL A 87 9.69 -1.56 -13.48
N ASP A 88 8.68 -0.69 -13.47
CA ASP A 88 7.70 -0.59 -12.40
C ASP A 88 6.37 -1.19 -12.87
N ILE A 89 5.73 -2.00 -12.01
CA ILE A 89 4.65 -2.91 -12.40
C ILE A 89 3.34 -2.50 -11.71
N GLY A 90 2.31 -2.29 -12.53
CA GLY A 90 0.92 -2.17 -12.07
C GLY A 90 0.62 -0.90 -11.26
N PRO A 91 -0.55 -0.87 -10.56
CA PRO A 91 -1.07 0.32 -9.89
C PRO A 91 -0.14 0.96 -8.85
N MET A 92 0.55 0.14 -8.03
CA MET A 92 1.48 0.58 -6.99
C MET A 92 2.92 0.78 -7.50
N GLN A 93 3.15 0.66 -8.82
CA GLN A 93 4.46 0.82 -9.47
C GLN A 93 5.55 0.02 -8.74
N VAL A 94 5.26 -1.27 -8.49
CA VAL A 94 6.21 -2.18 -7.85
C VAL A 94 7.39 -2.44 -8.77
N ASN A 95 8.58 -2.00 -8.36
CA ASN A 95 9.78 -2.21 -9.17
C ASN A 95 10.15 -3.69 -9.25
N GLU A 96 10.60 -4.15 -10.42
CA GLU A 96 10.95 -5.56 -10.67
C GLU A 96 12.05 -6.11 -9.77
N ILE A 97 12.86 -5.26 -9.14
CA ILE A 97 13.88 -5.70 -8.16
C ILE A 97 13.27 -6.46 -6.99
N TRP A 98 11.98 -6.23 -6.68
CA TRP A 98 11.26 -6.90 -5.61
C TRP A 98 10.71 -8.27 -6.00
N LEU A 99 10.68 -8.62 -7.31
CA LEU A 99 10.04 -9.86 -7.79
C LEU A 99 10.56 -11.11 -7.10
N ARG A 100 11.88 -11.22 -6.90
CA ARG A 100 12.47 -12.40 -6.24
C ARG A 100 11.98 -12.54 -4.80
N LYS A 101 11.91 -11.44 -4.06
CA LYS A 101 11.48 -11.44 -2.65
C LYS A 101 9.97 -11.72 -2.54
N LEU A 102 9.17 -11.12 -3.42
CA LEU A 102 7.72 -11.36 -3.48
C LEU A 102 7.40 -12.79 -3.92
N ALA A 103 8.11 -13.32 -4.91
CA ALA A 103 7.97 -14.69 -5.36
C ALA A 103 8.23 -15.70 -4.22
N ALA A 104 9.33 -15.49 -3.48
CA ALA A 104 9.64 -16.31 -2.31
C ALA A 104 8.57 -16.20 -1.22
N ARG A 105 8.08 -14.99 -0.94
CA ARG A 105 7.02 -14.74 0.04
C ARG A 105 5.71 -15.41 -0.34
N TRP A 106 5.32 -15.35 -1.62
CA TRP A 106 4.07 -15.90 -2.12
C TRP A 106 4.15 -17.39 -2.47
N GLY A 107 5.34 -18.00 -2.42
CA GLY A 107 5.56 -19.38 -2.84
C GLY A 107 5.25 -19.57 -4.33
N ALA A 108 5.52 -18.56 -5.16
CA ALA A 108 5.22 -18.53 -6.58
C ALA A 108 6.50 -18.43 -7.42
N SER A 109 6.38 -18.72 -8.73
CA SER A 109 7.48 -18.45 -9.66
C SER A 109 7.64 -16.94 -9.92
N ILE A 110 8.83 -16.49 -10.35
CA ILE A 110 9.05 -15.09 -10.71
C ILE A 110 8.11 -14.65 -11.86
N PRO A 111 7.90 -15.45 -12.94
CA PRO A 111 6.93 -15.09 -13.97
C PRO A 111 5.49 -14.98 -13.47
N ASP A 112 5.03 -15.91 -12.60
CA ASP A 112 3.69 -15.85 -12.04
C ASP A 112 3.53 -14.62 -11.12
N THR A 113 4.57 -14.29 -10.34
CA THR A 113 4.61 -13.09 -9.51
C THR A 113 4.52 -11.83 -10.34
N PHE A 114 5.27 -11.76 -11.44
CA PHE A 114 5.19 -10.63 -12.37
C PHE A 114 3.78 -10.46 -12.94
N LEU A 115 3.17 -11.55 -13.41
CA LEU A 115 1.79 -11.52 -13.95
C LEU A 115 0.78 -11.13 -12.86
N ALA A 116 0.92 -11.65 -11.64
CA ALA A 116 0.05 -11.28 -10.52
C ALA A 116 0.16 -9.78 -10.21
N LEU A 117 1.38 -9.22 -10.14
CA LEU A 117 1.57 -7.78 -9.95
C LEU A 117 1.02 -6.94 -11.09
N CYS A 118 1.09 -7.46 -12.32
CA CYS A 118 0.64 -6.72 -13.49
C CYS A 118 -0.88 -6.71 -13.64
N ASP A 119 -1.51 -7.87 -13.49
CA ASP A 119 -2.89 -8.10 -13.91
C ASP A 119 -3.89 -8.23 -12.75
N ASN A 120 -3.42 -8.32 -11.49
CA ASN A 120 -4.29 -8.45 -10.32
C ASN A 120 -4.11 -7.28 -9.35
N PHE A 121 -5.17 -6.47 -9.21
CA PHE A 121 -5.15 -5.29 -8.35
C PHE A 121 -4.83 -5.61 -6.89
N CYS A 122 -5.46 -6.66 -6.33
CA CYS A 122 -5.26 -7.01 -4.92
C CYS A 122 -3.84 -7.53 -4.67
N ALA A 123 -3.26 -8.31 -5.60
CA ALA A 123 -1.90 -8.80 -5.50
C ALA A 123 -0.88 -7.65 -5.62
N ASN A 124 -1.11 -6.71 -6.55
CA ASN A 124 -0.25 -5.55 -6.71
C ASN A 124 -0.27 -4.67 -5.44
N LEU A 125 -1.46 -4.44 -4.89
CA LEU A 125 -1.64 -3.65 -3.67
C LEU A 125 -1.01 -4.34 -2.45
N GLU A 126 -1.16 -5.67 -2.32
CA GLU A 126 -0.52 -6.46 -1.25
C GLU A 126 1.01 -6.38 -1.34
N GLY A 127 1.56 -6.55 -2.55
CA GLY A 127 3.00 -6.40 -2.79
C GLY A 127 3.52 -5.02 -2.43
N GLY A 128 2.82 -3.96 -2.85
CA GLY A 128 3.15 -2.59 -2.49
C GLY A 128 3.05 -2.31 -1.00
N ALA A 129 2.00 -2.81 -0.34
CA ALA A 129 1.82 -2.68 1.10
C ALA A 129 2.94 -3.39 1.89
N TRP A 130 3.34 -4.58 1.46
CA TRP A 130 4.47 -5.30 2.04
C TRP A 130 5.78 -4.51 1.88
N ILE A 131 6.06 -3.95 0.71
CA ILE A 131 7.25 -3.12 0.46
C ILE A 131 7.25 -1.89 1.35
N LEU A 132 6.10 -1.21 1.48
CA LEU A 132 5.97 -0.08 2.41
C LEU A 132 6.28 -0.51 3.84
N ARG A 133 5.77 -1.67 4.28
CA ARG A 133 6.06 -2.21 5.62
C ARG A 133 7.56 -2.44 5.83
N GLN A 134 8.28 -2.97 4.83
CA GLN A 134 9.73 -3.11 4.91
C GLN A 134 10.42 -1.75 5.12
N GLY A 135 10.02 -0.72 4.39
CA GLY A 135 10.56 0.62 4.56
C GLY A 135 10.29 1.23 5.94
N LEU A 136 9.08 1.01 6.48
CA LEU A 136 8.72 1.47 7.82
C LEU A 136 9.50 0.74 8.93
N ASP A 137 9.72 -0.57 8.78
CA ASP A 137 10.52 -1.36 9.72
C ASP A 137 11.99 -0.92 9.71
N GLU A 138 12.54 -0.69 8.52
CA GLU A 138 13.90 -0.16 8.35
C GLU A 138 14.09 1.23 8.98
N ALA A 139 13.07 2.08 8.87
CA ALA A 139 13.06 3.43 9.42
C ALA A 139 12.91 3.49 10.96
N ARG A 140 12.71 2.35 11.63
CA ARG A 140 12.68 2.22 13.10
C ARG A 140 11.74 3.20 13.81
N GLY A 141 10.55 3.41 13.25
CA GLY A 141 9.52 4.29 13.83
C GLY A 141 9.44 5.70 13.24
N ASP A 142 10.39 6.10 12.41
CA ASP A 142 10.22 7.32 11.59
C ASP A 142 9.30 7.02 10.40
N PHE A 143 8.02 7.35 10.58
CA PHE A 143 6.99 7.09 9.58
C PHE A 143 7.29 7.73 8.23
N TRP A 144 7.70 9.00 8.22
CA TRP A 144 7.94 9.70 6.96
C TRP A 144 9.18 9.18 6.25
N GLN A 145 10.20 8.83 6.99
CA GLN A 145 11.38 8.18 6.42
C GLN A 145 11.02 6.83 5.78
N GLY A 146 10.20 6.01 6.46
CA GLY A 146 9.75 4.72 5.94
C GLY A 146 8.90 4.86 4.69
N VAL A 147 7.96 5.82 4.65
CA VAL A 147 7.20 6.16 3.44
C VAL A 147 8.14 6.60 2.31
N GLY A 148 9.16 7.37 2.63
CA GLY A 148 10.16 7.79 1.65
C GLY A 148 10.98 6.63 1.07
N TYR A 149 11.29 5.62 1.89
CA TYR A 149 12.02 4.42 1.46
C TYR A 149 11.23 3.53 0.51
N TYR A 150 9.92 3.64 0.48
CA TYR A 150 9.11 3.00 -0.54
C TYR A 150 9.60 3.35 -1.96
N HIS A 151 9.98 4.59 -2.18
CA HIS A 151 10.43 5.09 -3.47
C HIS A 151 11.96 5.06 -3.63
N SER A 152 12.71 5.58 -2.64
CA SER A 152 14.16 5.67 -2.74
C SER A 152 14.83 5.95 -1.40
N HIS A 153 16.05 5.41 -1.22
CA HIS A 153 16.92 5.76 -0.11
C HIS A 153 17.73 7.05 -0.39
N ALA A 154 17.88 7.44 -1.66
CA ALA A 154 18.58 8.67 -2.03
C ALA A 154 17.83 9.90 -1.49
N PRO A 155 18.49 10.79 -0.73
CA PRO A 155 17.83 11.88 -0.02
C PRO A 155 16.98 12.80 -0.92
N GLU A 156 17.48 13.14 -2.09
CA GLU A 156 16.79 14.03 -3.03
C GLU A 156 15.53 13.36 -3.60
N HIS A 157 15.62 12.13 -4.09
CA HIS A 157 14.47 11.38 -4.62
C HIS A 157 13.43 11.17 -3.53
N LYS A 158 13.85 10.79 -2.33
CA LYS A 158 12.99 10.64 -1.16
C LYS A 158 12.25 11.94 -0.84
N ALA A 159 12.94 13.07 -0.77
CA ALA A 159 12.33 14.36 -0.46
C ALA A 159 11.30 14.79 -1.54
N ASN A 160 11.62 14.56 -2.81
CA ASN A 160 10.70 14.82 -3.93
C ASN A 160 9.45 13.94 -3.84
N TYR A 161 9.62 12.67 -3.51
CA TYR A 161 8.53 11.72 -3.31
C TYR A 161 7.62 12.14 -2.16
N LEU A 162 8.19 12.43 -1.00
CA LEU A 162 7.42 12.86 0.19
C LEU A 162 6.61 14.13 -0.06
N ARG A 163 7.11 15.07 -0.86
CA ARG A 163 6.30 16.22 -1.28
C ARG A 163 5.06 15.82 -2.07
N LYS A 164 5.17 14.85 -2.99
CA LYS A 164 4.02 14.33 -3.74
C LYS A 164 3.02 13.63 -2.81
N VAL A 165 3.52 12.82 -1.87
CA VAL A 165 2.70 12.13 -0.87
C VAL A 165 1.91 13.13 -0.03
N LEU A 166 2.57 14.16 0.51
CA LEU A 166 1.92 15.23 1.29
C LEU A 166 0.86 15.96 0.47
N GLN A 167 1.17 16.33 -0.79
CA GLN A 167 0.20 16.98 -1.67
C GLN A 167 -1.04 16.13 -1.90
N GLN A 168 -0.90 14.81 -2.08
CA GLN A 168 -2.04 13.92 -2.24
C GLN A 168 -2.82 13.74 -0.95
N ALA A 169 -2.17 13.70 0.21
CA ALA A 169 -2.84 13.67 1.51
C ALA A 169 -3.74 14.92 1.70
N LEU A 170 -3.19 16.11 1.46
CA LEU A 170 -3.94 17.37 1.57
C LEU A 170 -5.12 17.44 0.57
N ARG A 171 -4.95 16.91 -0.64
CA ARG A 171 -6.06 16.82 -1.63
C ARG A 171 -7.17 15.90 -1.16
N LEU A 172 -6.83 14.75 -0.56
CA LEU A 172 -7.81 13.81 0.00
C LEU A 172 -8.59 14.44 1.14
N GLU A 173 -7.92 15.10 2.07
CA GLU A 173 -8.54 15.81 3.18
C GLU A 173 -9.50 16.88 2.68
N ALA A 174 -9.07 17.73 1.75
CA ALA A 174 -9.92 18.75 1.14
C ALA A 174 -11.13 18.17 0.39
N GLN A 175 -11.01 16.96 -0.17
CA GLN A 175 -12.14 16.25 -0.79
C GLN A 175 -13.13 15.72 0.27
N ALA A 176 -12.60 15.12 1.35
CA ALA A 176 -13.42 14.63 2.47
C ALA A 176 -14.21 15.78 3.13
N GLY A 177 -13.58 16.92 3.38
CA GLY A 177 -14.23 18.11 3.94
C GLY A 177 -15.37 18.66 3.07
N ARG A 178 -15.30 18.49 1.75
CA ARG A 178 -16.40 18.89 0.82
C ARG A 178 -17.57 17.91 0.79
N THR A 179 -17.35 16.66 1.20
CA THR A 179 -18.40 15.62 1.19
C THR A 179 -19.18 15.54 2.50
N VAL A 180 -18.70 16.20 3.56
CA VAL A 180 -19.42 16.29 4.83
C VAL A 180 -20.47 17.42 4.71
N PRO A 181 -21.79 17.14 4.84
CA PRO A 181 -22.81 18.18 4.86
C PRO A 181 -22.53 19.19 5.98
N ALA A 182 -22.68 20.47 5.70
CA ALA A 182 -22.47 21.56 6.67
C ALA A 182 -23.24 21.38 8.00
N ALA A 183 -24.32 20.61 8.00
CA ALA A 183 -25.12 20.29 9.19
C ALA A 183 -24.38 19.45 10.25
N VAL A 184 -23.34 18.69 9.86
CA VAL A 184 -22.57 17.84 10.80
C VAL A 184 -21.40 18.61 11.42
N ALA A 185 -20.95 19.69 10.78
CA ALA A 185 -19.86 20.55 11.27
C ALA A 185 -20.27 21.45 12.46
N ALA A 186 -21.57 21.51 12.79
CA ALA A 186 -22.11 22.38 13.82
C ALA A 186 -22.32 21.69 15.19
N THR A 187 -21.91 20.45 15.36
CA THR A 187 -21.92 19.81 16.68
C THR A 187 -20.73 20.35 17.50
N PRO A 188 -20.95 21.12 18.57
CA PRO A 188 -19.83 21.57 19.40
C PRO A 188 -19.16 20.34 20.01
N VAL A 189 -17.87 20.23 19.75
CA VAL A 189 -17.03 19.26 20.46
C VAL A 189 -17.20 19.56 21.95
N ALA A 190 -17.78 18.63 22.70
CA ALA A 190 -17.89 18.74 24.14
C ALA A 190 -16.50 19.06 24.69
N GLN A 191 -16.36 20.21 25.33
CA GLN A 191 -15.12 20.60 25.98
C GLN A 191 -14.68 19.49 26.92
N ALA A 192 -13.45 19.02 26.76
CA ALA A 192 -12.83 18.11 27.68
C ALA A 192 -12.93 18.71 29.11
N PRO A 193 -13.24 17.90 30.15
CA PRO A 193 -13.29 18.38 31.52
C PRO A 193 -11.96 19.03 31.89
N ALA A 194 -12.03 20.22 32.49
CA ALA A 194 -10.87 20.98 32.96
C ALA A 194 -9.98 20.09 33.86
N ALA A 195 -8.68 20.15 33.60
CA ALA A 195 -7.71 19.44 34.44
C ALA A 195 -7.85 19.85 35.91
N PRO A 196 -7.73 18.91 36.84
CA PRO A 196 -7.78 19.24 38.27
C PRO A 196 -6.63 20.19 38.67
N PRO A 197 -6.85 21.09 39.63
CA PRO A 197 -5.81 22.02 40.06
C PRO A 197 -4.60 21.27 40.65
N PRO A 198 -3.38 21.81 40.51
CA PRO A 198 -2.17 21.17 41.04
C PRO A 198 -2.28 20.99 42.57
N ALA A 199 -1.94 19.79 43.02
CA ALA A 199 -1.90 19.45 44.42
C ALA A 199 -0.96 20.39 45.19
N ALA A 200 -1.46 20.96 46.29
CA ALA A 200 -0.68 21.83 47.15
C ALA A 200 0.57 21.10 47.68
N ALA A 201 1.72 21.76 47.55
CA ALA A 201 2.99 21.27 48.05
C ALA A 201 2.91 21.12 49.58
N ILE A 202 3.05 19.89 50.08
CA ILE A 202 3.22 19.62 51.48
C ILE A 202 4.66 19.98 51.87
N THR A 203 4.84 21.09 52.56
CA THR A 203 6.10 21.48 53.16
C THR A 203 6.36 20.58 54.37
N LEU A 204 7.31 19.66 54.26
CA LEU A 204 7.82 18.92 55.42
C LEU A 204 8.77 19.85 56.19
N ALA A 205 8.29 20.30 57.35
CA ALA A 205 9.12 20.97 58.37
C ALA A 205 10.15 19.99 58.90
N ALA A 206 11.43 20.32 58.78
CA ALA A 206 12.48 19.66 59.50
C ALA A 206 12.34 19.98 60.99
N LYS A 207 12.42 18.96 61.82
CA LYS A 207 12.47 19.09 63.29
C LYS A 207 13.88 18.66 63.71
N ASP A 208 14.50 19.53 64.48
CA ASP A 208 15.83 19.41 65.13
C ASP A 208 16.09 18.08 65.84
#